data_fcb0960b95bba63c681cf6683b367ea1
#
_entry.id   fcb0960b95bba63c681cf6683b367ea1
#
_cell.length_a   1.000
_cell.length_b   1.000
_cell.length_c   1.000
_cell.angle_alpha   90.00
_cell.angle_beta   90.00
_cell.angle_gamma   90.00
#
_symmetry.space_group_name_H-M   'P 1'
#
loop_
_entity.id
_entity.type
_entity.pdbx_description
1 polymer ?
#
loop_
_entity_poly.entity_id
_entity_poly.type
_entity_poly.pdbx_seq_one_letter_code
_entity_poly.pdbx_strand_id
1 'polypeptide(L)'
;MPTFALGIVCAIARALDKTNTTMTLQEKVGKTIIQLRKERGLSQDTFAFEAGIDRRYMSDIENGKRNISLDILERVCQKLGIKISELFVAVEGME
;
A
#
# COMPACT_ATOMS: atom_id res chain seq x y z
N MET A 1 -0.06 -14.80 21.36
CA MET A 1 1.13 -14.71 20.50
C MET A 1 1.97 -13.55 20.91
N PRO A 2 3.17 -13.84 21.37
CA PRO A 2 4.06 -12.75 21.81
C PRO A 2 4.35 -11.77 20.71
N THR A 3 4.53 -12.27 19.50
CA THR A 3 4.82 -11.40 18.36
C THR A 3 3.69 -10.43 18.09
N PHE A 4 2.46 -10.92 18.25
CA PHE A 4 1.31 -10.08 18.03
C PHE A 4 1.26 -8.96 19.08
N ALA A 5 1.50 -9.30 20.34
CA ALA A 5 1.49 -8.29 21.39
C ALA A 5 2.56 -7.24 21.15
N LEU A 6 3.74 -7.67 20.70
CA LEU A 6 4.81 -6.74 20.40
C LEU A 6 4.39 -5.82 19.25
N GLY A 7 3.67 -6.36 18.27
CA GLY A 7 3.20 -5.57 17.16
C GLY A 7 2.27 -4.46 17.62
N ILE A 8 1.42 -4.78 18.58
CA ILE A 8 0.50 -3.78 19.11
C ILE A 8 1.26 -2.69 19.84
N VAL A 9 2.23 -3.07 20.64
CA VAL A 9 3.04 -2.10 21.38
C VAL A 9 3.77 -1.19 20.40
N CYS A 10 4.35 -1.77 19.36
CA CYS A 10 5.04 -0.99 18.36
C CYS A 10 4.10 -0.03 17.66
N ALA A 11 2.87 -0.48 17.41
CA ALA A 11 1.89 0.37 16.76
C ALA A 11 1.54 1.56 17.63
N ILE A 12 1.41 1.33 18.94
CA ILE A 12 1.12 2.41 19.86
C ILE A 12 2.26 3.40 19.89
N ALA A 13 3.48 2.91 19.99
CA ALA A 13 4.66 3.76 20.00
C ALA A 13 4.71 4.60 18.73
N ARG A 14 4.43 3.96 17.60
CA ARG A 14 4.43 4.64 16.34
C ARG A 14 3.34 5.70 16.25
N ALA A 15 2.21 5.41 16.88
CA ALA A 15 1.13 6.37 16.90
C ALA A 15 1.51 7.63 17.67
N LEU A 16 2.30 7.46 18.71
CA LEU A 16 2.82 8.62 19.44
C LEU A 16 3.78 9.43 18.60
N ASP A 17 4.55 8.75 17.76
CA ASP A 17 5.49 9.40 16.88
C ASP A 17 4.84 10.01 15.66
N LYS A 18 3.60 9.73 15.45
CA LYS A 18 2.90 10.20 14.25
C LYS A 18 2.85 11.69 14.13
N THR A 19 3.00 12.39 15.22
CA THR A 19 3.04 13.83 15.15
C THR A 19 4.17 14.30 14.27
N ASN A 20 5.19 13.45 14.08
CA ASN A 20 6.33 13.78 13.25
C ASN A 20 6.26 13.13 11.88
N THR A 21 5.23 12.34 11.64
CA THR A 21 5.10 11.63 10.38
C THR A 21 4.28 12.46 9.41
N THR A 22 4.80 12.62 8.21
CA THR A 22 4.10 13.39 7.19
C THR A 22 3.29 12.53 6.25
N MET A 23 3.48 11.21 6.27
CA MET A 23 2.81 10.32 5.35
C MET A 23 1.61 9.64 5.98
N THR A 24 0.47 9.72 5.28
CA THR A 24 -0.72 9.01 5.69
C THR A 24 -0.62 7.56 5.27
N LEU A 25 -1.52 6.73 5.77
CA LEU A 25 -1.58 5.33 5.36
C LEU A 25 -1.82 5.22 3.86
N GLN A 26 -2.70 6.05 3.32
CA GLN A 26 -2.97 6.04 1.89
C GLN A 26 -1.72 6.34 1.08
N GLU A 27 -0.94 7.30 1.54
CA GLU A 27 0.31 7.64 0.86
C GLU A 27 1.31 6.50 0.92
N LYS A 28 1.39 5.82 2.05
CA LYS A 28 2.30 4.69 2.19
C LYS A 28 1.88 3.54 1.28
N VAL A 29 0.59 3.26 1.22
CA VAL A 29 0.07 2.23 0.33
C VAL A 29 0.39 2.58 -1.12
N GLY A 30 0.16 3.83 -1.50
CA GLY A 30 0.44 4.27 -2.86
C GLY A 30 1.89 4.12 -3.23
N LYS A 31 2.79 4.54 -2.35
CA LYS A 31 4.22 4.43 -2.61
C LYS A 31 4.68 2.98 -2.71
N THR A 32 4.12 2.12 -1.88
CA THR A 32 4.44 0.70 -1.93
C THR A 32 4.01 0.10 -3.26
N ILE A 33 2.82 0.46 -3.71
CA ILE A 33 2.33 -0.04 -5.00
C ILE A 33 3.23 0.43 -6.13
N ILE A 34 3.63 1.70 -6.11
CA ILE A 34 4.54 2.23 -7.13
C ILE A 34 5.82 1.41 -7.17
N GLN A 35 6.41 1.18 -6.01
CA GLN A 35 7.68 0.46 -5.94
C GLN A 35 7.53 -0.97 -6.48
N LEU A 36 6.50 -1.67 -6.02
CA LEU A 36 6.30 -3.06 -6.46
C LEU A 36 6.00 -3.14 -7.95
N ARG A 37 5.23 -2.18 -8.45
CA ARG A 37 4.91 -2.12 -9.87
C ARG A 37 6.17 -1.91 -10.71
N LYS A 38 7.01 -0.98 -10.27
CA LYS A 38 8.24 -0.67 -10.99
C LYS A 38 9.22 -1.85 -10.97
N GLU A 39 9.25 -2.56 -9.86
CA GLU A 39 10.10 -3.75 -9.77
C GLU A 39 9.70 -4.80 -10.79
N ARG A 40 8.44 -4.78 -11.21
CA ARG A 40 7.93 -5.71 -12.21
C ARG A 40 7.98 -5.14 -13.62
N GLY A 41 8.55 -3.95 -13.77
CA GLY A 41 8.71 -3.34 -15.08
C GLY A 41 7.41 -2.86 -15.70
N LEU A 42 6.39 -2.59 -14.89
CA LEU A 42 5.09 -2.20 -15.40
C LEU A 42 4.86 -0.70 -15.25
N SER A 43 4.37 -0.06 -16.31
CA SER A 43 3.96 1.32 -16.25
C SER A 43 2.63 1.42 -15.51
N GLN A 44 2.32 2.62 -15.04
CA GLN A 44 1.04 2.85 -14.38
C GLN A 44 -0.13 2.49 -15.30
N ASP A 45 -0.05 2.92 -16.55
CA ASP A 45 -1.12 2.67 -17.51
C ASP A 45 -1.32 1.17 -17.76
N THR A 46 -0.23 0.46 -17.99
CA THR A 46 -0.29 -0.97 -18.25
C THR A 46 -0.84 -1.71 -17.04
N PHE A 47 -0.34 -1.33 -15.86
CA PHE A 47 -0.78 -1.99 -14.63
C PHE A 47 -2.27 -1.78 -14.42
N ALA A 48 -2.74 -0.55 -14.57
CA ALA A 48 -4.16 -0.24 -14.38
C ALA A 48 -5.02 -1.01 -15.37
N PHE A 49 -4.60 -1.02 -16.63
CA PHE A 49 -5.34 -1.73 -17.66
C PHE A 49 -5.44 -3.21 -17.36
N GLU A 50 -4.32 -3.84 -17.01
CA GLU A 50 -4.29 -5.27 -16.77
C GLU A 50 -5.01 -5.66 -15.48
N ALA A 51 -5.02 -4.77 -14.51
CA ALA A 51 -5.71 -5.03 -13.25
C ALA A 51 -7.21 -4.70 -13.32
N GLY A 52 -7.65 -4.13 -14.44
CA GLY A 52 -9.04 -3.74 -14.57
C GLY A 52 -9.42 -2.53 -13.76
N ILE A 53 -8.48 -1.61 -13.58
CA ILE A 53 -8.67 -0.42 -12.77
C ILE A 53 -8.60 0.80 -13.66
N ASP A 54 -9.51 1.75 -13.45
CA ASP A 54 -9.47 3.01 -14.18
C ASP A 54 -8.14 3.71 -13.92
N ARG A 55 -7.53 4.22 -14.99
CA ARG A 55 -6.22 4.85 -14.90
C ARG A 55 -6.19 6.02 -13.92
N ARG A 56 -7.24 6.85 -13.95
CA ARG A 56 -7.29 8.00 -13.05
C ARG A 56 -7.38 7.55 -11.59
N TYR A 57 -8.19 6.53 -11.35
CA TYR A 57 -8.30 5.97 -10.02
C TYR A 57 -6.94 5.42 -9.57
N MET A 58 -6.26 4.71 -10.45
CA MET A 58 -4.94 4.17 -10.14
C MET A 58 -3.96 5.28 -9.78
N SER A 59 -3.98 6.36 -10.55
CA SER A 59 -3.12 7.49 -10.28
C SER A 59 -3.42 8.10 -8.91
N ASP A 60 -4.70 8.24 -8.58
CA ASP A 60 -5.09 8.78 -7.27
C ASP A 60 -4.64 7.88 -6.14
N ILE A 61 -4.74 6.57 -6.32
CA ILE A 61 -4.28 5.62 -5.32
C ILE A 61 -2.78 5.78 -5.09
N GLU A 62 -2.02 5.84 -6.16
CA GLU A 62 -0.56 5.94 -6.05
C GLU A 62 -0.12 7.26 -5.44
N ASN A 63 -0.94 8.30 -5.60
CA ASN A 63 -0.63 9.61 -5.01
C ASN A 63 -1.20 9.79 -3.62
N GLY A 64 -1.86 8.76 -3.08
CA GLY A 64 -2.40 8.83 -1.73
C GLY A 64 -3.60 9.73 -1.60
N LYS A 65 -4.30 9.99 -2.71
CA LYS A 65 -5.43 10.91 -2.72
C LYS A 65 -6.78 10.22 -2.57
N ARG A 66 -6.80 8.91 -2.44
CA ARG A 66 -8.05 8.17 -2.42
C ARG A 66 -7.93 6.95 -1.53
N ASN A 67 -9.00 6.65 -0.82
CA ASN A 67 -9.07 5.41 -0.06
C ASN A 67 -9.28 4.27 -1.04
N ILE A 68 -8.41 3.28 -0.96
CA ILE A 68 -8.53 2.13 -1.84
C ILE A 68 -9.60 1.19 -1.29
N SER A 69 -10.53 0.76 -2.15
CA SER A 69 -11.53 -0.20 -1.73
C SER A 69 -10.91 -1.58 -1.62
N LEU A 70 -11.55 -2.47 -0.86
CA LEU A 70 -11.04 -3.82 -0.71
C LEU A 70 -11.02 -4.56 -2.05
N ASP A 71 -12.01 -4.32 -2.89
CA ASP A 71 -12.06 -4.96 -4.20
C ASP A 71 -10.86 -4.53 -5.05
N ILE A 72 -10.57 -3.24 -5.06
CA ILE A 72 -9.44 -2.73 -5.83
C ILE A 72 -8.13 -3.22 -5.23
N LEU A 73 -8.04 -3.24 -3.91
CA LEU A 73 -6.86 -3.74 -3.23
C LEU A 73 -6.58 -5.19 -3.63
N GLU A 74 -7.62 -6.01 -3.68
CA GLU A 74 -7.48 -7.39 -4.09
C GLU A 74 -6.96 -7.50 -5.51
N ARG A 75 -7.50 -6.70 -6.42
CA ARG A 75 -7.06 -6.70 -7.82
C ARG A 75 -5.59 -6.28 -7.94
N VAL A 76 -5.20 -5.27 -7.19
CA VAL A 76 -3.83 -4.79 -7.21
C VAL A 76 -2.88 -5.89 -6.73
N CYS A 77 -3.20 -6.53 -5.62
CA CYS A 77 -2.35 -7.58 -5.08
C CYS A 77 -2.29 -8.79 -5.99
N GLN A 78 -3.41 -9.15 -6.62
CA GLN A 78 -3.41 -10.25 -7.58
C GLN A 78 -2.51 -9.94 -8.76
N LYS A 79 -2.57 -8.72 -9.26
CA LYS A 79 -1.72 -8.34 -10.39
C LYS A 79 -0.25 -8.32 -9.98
N LEU A 80 0.06 -7.90 -8.78
CA LEU A 80 1.41 -7.90 -8.28
C LEU A 80 1.91 -9.30 -7.94
N GLY A 81 1.00 -10.26 -7.79
CA GLY A 81 1.37 -11.63 -7.43
C GLY A 81 1.78 -11.76 -5.98
N ILE A 82 1.21 -10.96 -5.11
CA ILE A 82 1.52 -11.01 -3.69
C ILE A 82 0.24 -11.15 -2.88
N LYS A 83 0.40 -11.54 -1.63
CA LYS A 83 -0.72 -11.58 -0.70
C LYS A 83 -0.98 -10.19 -0.16
N ILE A 84 -2.23 -9.95 0.24
CA ILE A 84 -2.59 -8.68 0.85
C ILE A 84 -1.75 -8.44 2.10
N SER A 85 -1.52 -9.49 2.87
CA SER A 85 -0.68 -9.38 4.07
C SER A 85 0.74 -8.94 3.71
N GLU A 86 1.26 -9.44 2.61
CA GLU A 86 2.61 -9.06 2.18
C GLU A 86 2.67 -7.59 1.79
N LEU A 87 1.62 -7.09 1.16
CA LEU A 87 1.57 -5.67 0.84
C LEU A 87 1.63 -4.84 2.11
N PHE A 88 0.83 -5.20 3.10
CA PHE A 88 0.77 -4.39 4.32
C PHE A 88 1.99 -4.55 5.21
N VAL A 89 2.68 -5.69 5.11
CA VAL A 89 3.97 -5.80 5.80
C VAL A 89 4.93 -4.75 5.23
N ALA A 90 4.96 -4.61 3.91
CA ALA A 90 5.81 -3.60 3.29
C ALA A 90 5.35 -2.19 3.65
N VAL A 91 4.05 -1.96 3.68
CA VAL A 91 3.49 -0.66 4.04
C VAL A 91 3.89 -0.29 5.46
N GLU A 92 3.75 -1.23 6.38
CA GLU A 92 4.05 -0.96 7.79
C GLU A 92 5.54 -0.85 8.06
N GLY A 93 6.36 -1.42 7.19
CA GLY A 93 7.80 -1.25 7.30
C GLY A 93 8.29 0.11 6.83
N MET A 94 7.43 0.89 6.23
CA MET A 94 7.78 2.20 5.69
C MET A 94 7.72 3.25 6.79
N GLU A 95 8.76 4.05 6.88
CA GLU A 95 8.85 5.09 7.91
C GLU A 95 8.37 6.44 7.43
#